data_938f3e3b94f140a31f7bef699dab9554
#
_entry.id   938f3e3b94f140a31f7bef699dab9554
#
_cell.length_a   1.000
_cell.length_b   1.000
_cell.length_c   1.000
_cell.angle_alpha   90.00
_cell.angle_beta   90.00
_cell.angle_gamma   90.00
#
_symmetry.space_group_name_H-M   'P 1'
#
loop_
_entity.id
_entity.type
_entity.pdbx_description
1 polymer ?
#
loop_
_entity_poly.entity_id
_entity_poly.type
_entity_poly.pdbx_seq_one_letter_code
_entity_poly.pdbx_strand_id
1 'polypeptide(L)'
;NYDSVYANLKYDIQAADIAMVNQETPFTTDHSAVSGTAPYATPTEIGDALVNAGFNVVTSATALIDDNGSSMINETLNYWETSHPDVTLVGIHKSQTSTNTAKIVEINGIKIAFLDYTFPAYGSQSGISDNSADTTGSSASSGSTATSSSSKGSMIDTFNTADVAAAIK
;
A
#
# COMPACT_ATOMS: atom_id res chain seq x y z
N ASN A 1 20.89 -8.99 -9.32
CA ASN A 1 19.99 -8.65 -10.41
C ASN A 1 18.78 -9.61 -10.37
N TYR A 2 17.57 -9.05 -10.23
CA TYR A 2 16.31 -9.78 -10.08
C TYR A 2 15.52 -9.88 -11.40
N ASP A 3 16.02 -9.35 -12.52
CA ASP A 3 15.33 -9.36 -13.82
C ASP A 3 14.94 -10.75 -14.30
N SER A 4 15.72 -11.77 -13.92
CA SER A 4 15.44 -13.17 -14.28
C SER A 4 14.11 -13.68 -13.69
N VAL A 5 13.62 -13.08 -12.60
CA VAL A 5 12.32 -13.46 -11.99
C VAL A 5 11.17 -13.23 -12.97
N TYR A 6 11.26 -12.16 -13.76
CA TYR A 6 10.21 -11.73 -14.69
C TYR A 6 10.49 -12.11 -16.15
N ALA A 7 11.64 -12.76 -16.45
CA ALA A 7 12.10 -12.97 -17.81
C ALA A 7 11.07 -13.67 -18.72
N ASN A 8 10.35 -14.64 -18.17
CA ASN A 8 9.35 -15.41 -18.93
C ASN A 8 8.03 -14.66 -19.16
N LEU A 9 7.75 -13.62 -18.38
CA LEU A 9 6.52 -12.82 -18.46
C LEU A 9 6.76 -11.46 -19.11
N LYS A 10 8.01 -11.07 -19.31
CA LYS A 10 8.41 -9.73 -19.75
C LYS A 10 7.72 -9.31 -21.04
N TYR A 11 7.61 -10.20 -22.01
CA TYR A 11 6.96 -9.92 -23.29
C TYR A 11 5.48 -9.56 -23.12
N ASP A 12 4.76 -10.33 -22.31
CA ASP A 12 3.32 -10.12 -22.07
C ASP A 12 3.08 -8.86 -21.25
N ILE A 13 3.95 -8.59 -20.24
CA ILE A 13 3.89 -7.38 -19.42
C ILE A 13 4.09 -6.14 -20.29
N GLN A 14 5.11 -6.15 -21.15
CA GLN A 14 5.44 -5.01 -22.02
C GLN A 14 4.46 -4.81 -23.18
N ALA A 15 3.65 -5.80 -23.51
CA ALA A 15 2.59 -5.68 -24.51
C ALA A 15 1.35 -4.93 -23.99
N ALA A 16 1.22 -4.75 -22.68
CA ALA A 16 0.11 -4.04 -22.06
C ALA A 16 0.40 -2.54 -21.94
N ASP A 17 -0.57 -1.69 -22.24
CA ASP A 17 -0.49 -0.24 -22.00
C ASP A 17 -0.41 0.07 -20.49
N ILE A 18 -1.08 -0.75 -19.68
CA ILE A 18 -1.04 -0.70 -18.22
C ILE A 18 -0.69 -2.09 -17.71
N ALA A 19 0.43 -2.18 -17.01
CA ALA A 19 0.87 -3.37 -16.32
C ALA A 19 0.98 -3.06 -14.82
N MET A 20 0.12 -3.69 -14.03
CA MET A 20 0.02 -3.44 -12.59
C MET A 20 0.59 -4.60 -11.78
N VAL A 21 1.25 -4.26 -10.68
CA VAL A 21 1.76 -5.23 -9.71
C VAL A 21 1.48 -4.77 -8.28
N ASN A 22 1.20 -5.70 -7.38
CA ASN A 22 1.14 -5.44 -5.95
C ASN A 22 2.51 -5.66 -5.32
N GLN A 23 3.07 -4.61 -4.70
CA GLN A 23 4.29 -4.68 -3.91
C GLN A 23 3.89 -4.77 -2.42
N GLU A 24 3.97 -5.98 -1.90
CA GLU A 24 3.44 -6.34 -0.58
C GLU A 24 4.25 -5.75 0.59
N THR A 25 5.57 -5.67 0.44
CA THR A 25 6.52 -5.34 1.51
C THR A 25 7.27 -4.04 1.22
N PRO A 26 7.68 -3.28 2.25
CA PRO A 26 8.42 -2.04 2.03
C PRO A 26 9.80 -2.28 1.41
N PHE A 27 10.31 -1.29 0.70
CA PHE A 27 11.66 -1.29 0.17
C PHE A 27 12.66 -0.69 1.14
N THR A 28 13.90 -1.20 1.06
CA THR A 28 15.06 -0.63 1.76
C THR A 28 16.30 -0.65 0.88
N THR A 29 17.13 0.38 1.04
CA THR A 29 18.49 0.45 0.49
C THR A 29 19.54 -0.23 1.39
N ASP A 30 19.19 -0.49 2.64
CA ASP A 30 20.04 -1.22 3.58
C ASP A 30 19.88 -2.74 3.38
N HIS A 31 20.81 -3.34 2.65
CA HIS A 31 20.80 -4.79 2.41
C HIS A 31 20.88 -5.63 3.69
N SER A 32 21.36 -5.07 4.79
CA SER A 32 21.40 -5.77 6.09
C SER A 32 20.00 -5.85 6.74
N ALA A 33 19.07 -4.99 6.34
CA ALA A 33 17.70 -4.97 6.80
C ALA A 33 16.77 -5.85 5.94
N VAL A 34 17.24 -6.35 4.79
CA VAL A 34 16.42 -7.22 3.92
C VAL A 34 16.04 -8.49 4.64
N SER A 35 14.74 -8.78 4.68
CA SER A 35 14.20 -9.92 5.41
C SER A 35 13.05 -10.60 4.67
N GLY A 36 13.12 -11.90 4.54
CA GLY A 36 12.05 -12.78 4.04
C GLY A 36 11.11 -13.28 5.16
N THR A 37 11.26 -12.79 6.38
CA THR A 37 10.39 -13.08 7.53
C THR A 37 10.05 -11.76 8.23
N ALA A 38 8.93 -11.73 8.98
CA ALA A 38 8.51 -10.52 9.70
C ALA A 38 9.58 -10.04 10.71
N PRO A 39 9.88 -8.75 10.76
CA PRO A 39 9.38 -7.69 9.88
C PRO A 39 10.00 -7.76 8.48
N TYR A 40 9.15 -7.75 7.46
CA TYR A 40 9.58 -7.93 6.08
C TYR A 40 10.22 -6.65 5.51
N ALA A 41 11.27 -6.82 4.70
CA ALA A 41 11.85 -5.74 3.92
C ALA A 41 12.46 -6.27 2.61
N THR A 42 12.21 -5.57 1.52
CA THR A 42 12.62 -5.95 0.16
C THR A 42 13.71 -5.00 -0.34
N PRO A 43 14.77 -5.48 -1.00
CA PRO A 43 15.77 -4.61 -1.57
C PRO A 43 15.22 -3.81 -2.76
N THR A 44 15.64 -2.56 -2.91
CA THR A 44 15.19 -1.65 -3.99
C THR A 44 15.41 -2.21 -5.40
N GLU A 45 16.38 -3.08 -5.60
CA GLU A 45 16.66 -3.73 -6.88
C GLU A 45 15.51 -4.62 -7.40
N ILE A 46 14.57 -5.01 -6.53
CA ILE A 46 13.32 -5.65 -6.96
C ILE A 46 12.46 -4.62 -7.71
N GLY A 47 12.39 -3.39 -7.23
CA GLY A 47 11.67 -2.31 -7.93
C GLY A 47 12.25 -2.02 -9.31
N ASP A 48 13.59 -1.99 -9.43
CA ASP A 48 14.26 -1.86 -10.73
C ASP A 48 13.86 -3.00 -11.67
N ALA A 49 13.82 -4.24 -11.16
CA ALA A 49 13.42 -5.40 -11.94
C ALA A 49 11.94 -5.36 -12.36
N LEU A 50 11.05 -4.84 -11.52
CA LEU A 50 9.64 -4.60 -11.87
C LEU A 50 9.52 -3.62 -13.05
N VAL A 51 10.22 -2.50 -12.99
CA VAL A 51 10.23 -1.50 -14.08
C VAL A 51 10.86 -2.06 -15.34
N ASN A 52 11.97 -2.78 -15.23
CA ASN A 52 12.63 -3.46 -16.35
C ASN A 52 11.73 -4.53 -16.99
N ALA A 53 10.85 -5.16 -16.22
CA ALA A 53 9.85 -6.08 -16.74
C ALA A 53 8.73 -5.37 -17.54
N GLY A 54 8.46 -4.09 -17.21
CA GLY A 54 7.45 -3.28 -17.90
C GLY A 54 6.28 -2.86 -17.02
N PHE A 55 6.30 -3.13 -15.72
CA PHE A 55 5.27 -2.65 -14.80
C PHE A 55 5.34 -1.13 -14.67
N ASN A 56 4.19 -0.47 -14.77
CA ASN A 56 4.06 0.98 -14.72
C ASN A 56 3.04 1.47 -13.67
N VAL A 57 2.32 0.56 -13.04
CA VAL A 57 1.45 0.83 -11.88
C VAL A 57 1.82 -0.10 -10.74
N VAL A 58 2.06 0.45 -9.55
CA VAL A 58 2.40 -0.31 -8.34
C VAL A 58 1.39 0.01 -7.26
N THR A 59 0.74 -1.02 -6.71
CA THR A 59 -0.12 -0.93 -5.54
C THR A 59 0.67 -1.31 -4.29
N SER A 60 0.47 -0.58 -3.18
CA SER A 60 1.25 -0.79 -1.95
C SER A 60 0.43 -0.60 -0.67
N ALA A 61 -0.90 -0.47 -0.73
CA ALA A 61 -1.73 -0.53 0.46
C ALA A 61 -1.90 -1.99 0.90
N THR A 62 -0.94 -2.49 1.63
CA THR A 62 -0.88 -3.89 2.03
C THR A 62 -0.74 -4.05 3.55
N ALA A 63 -0.99 -5.26 4.05
CA ALA A 63 -0.86 -5.55 5.47
C ALA A 63 0.60 -5.54 5.98
N LEU A 64 1.57 -5.70 5.07
CA LEU A 64 2.98 -5.85 5.41
C LEU A 64 3.81 -4.58 5.17
N ILE A 65 3.22 -3.57 4.54
CA ILE A 65 3.96 -2.34 4.18
C ILE A 65 4.41 -1.55 5.42
N ASP A 66 3.73 -1.70 6.56
CA ASP A 66 4.00 -1.02 7.83
C ASP A 66 4.85 -1.86 8.80
N ASP A 67 5.30 -3.04 8.42
CA ASP A 67 6.06 -3.95 9.29
C ASP A 67 7.29 -3.29 9.93
N ASN A 68 7.91 -2.33 9.25
CA ASN A 68 9.07 -1.57 9.71
C ASN A 68 8.74 -0.11 10.03
N GLY A 69 7.46 0.24 10.08
CA GLY A 69 6.95 1.56 10.43
C GLY A 69 7.18 2.63 9.37
N SER A 70 6.80 3.85 9.72
CA SER A 70 6.75 4.99 8.80
C SER A 70 8.10 5.36 8.15
N SER A 71 9.22 5.03 8.78
CA SER A 71 10.55 5.29 8.20
C SER A 71 10.75 4.53 6.90
N MET A 72 10.41 3.24 6.87
CA MET A 72 10.59 2.41 5.68
C MET A 72 9.52 2.68 4.62
N ILE A 73 8.32 3.11 5.02
CA ILE A 73 7.32 3.64 4.07
C ILE A 73 7.88 4.88 3.36
N ASN A 74 8.50 5.81 4.10
CA ASN A 74 9.15 6.99 3.50
C ASN A 74 10.31 6.61 2.59
N GLU A 75 11.11 5.61 2.93
CA GLU A 75 12.18 5.09 2.09
C GLU A 75 11.62 4.51 0.80
N THR A 76 10.56 3.71 0.88
CA THR A 76 9.83 3.16 -0.28
C THR A 76 9.30 4.27 -1.19
N LEU A 77 8.65 5.29 -0.63
CA LEU A 77 8.15 6.45 -1.37
C LEU A 77 9.28 7.22 -2.07
N ASN A 78 10.37 7.50 -1.33
CA ASN A 78 11.52 8.20 -1.88
C ASN A 78 12.17 7.43 -3.02
N TYR A 79 12.30 6.11 -2.89
CA TYR A 79 12.81 5.26 -3.96
C TYR A 79 11.99 5.42 -5.24
N TRP A 80 10.67 5.25 -5.18
CA TRP A 80 9.82 5.39 -6.35
C TRP A 80 9.89 6.78 -6.97
N GLU A 81 9.82 7.83 -6.16
CA GLU A 81 9.86 9.21 -6.63
C GLU A 81 11.19 9.62 -7.27
N THR A 82 12.31 9.07 -6.77
CA THR A 82 13.64 9.47 -7.25
C THR A 82 14.16 8.59 -8.36
N SER A 83 13.93 7.29 -8.28
CA SER A 83 14.46 6.32 -9.24
C SER A 83 13.51 6.03 -10.40
N HIS A 84 12.21 6.04 -10.14
CA HIS A 84 11.19 5.69 -11.13
C HIS A 84 9.97 6.63 -11.07
N PRO A 85 10.16 7.95 -11.34
CA PRO A 85 9.09 8.95 -11.21
C PRO A 85 7.92 8.74 -12.19
N ASP A 86 8.12 7.97 -13.25
CA ASP A 86 7.10 7.64 -14.25
C ASP A 86 6.16 6.50 -13.79
N VAL A 87 6.51 5.79 -12.71
CA VAL A 87 5.66 4.75 -12.14
C VAL A 87 4.52 5.38 -11.34
N THR A 88 3.31 4.91 -11.59
CA THR A 88 2.16 5.30 -10.79
C THR A 88 2.09 4.46 -9.53
N LEU A 89 2.51 5.03 -8.40
CA LEU A 89 2.40 4.42 -7.08
C LEU A 89 1.09 4.81 -6.41
N VAL A 90 0.36 3.84 -5.87
CA VAL A 90 -0.90 4.03 -5.13
C VAL A 90 -0.90 3.27 -3.81
N GLY A 91 -1.71 3.73 -2.85
CA GLY A 91 -1.93 3.05 -1.58
C GLY A 91 -1.07 3.51 -0.41
N ILE A 92 0.03 4.23 -0.67
CA ILE A 92 0.88 4.85 0.37
C ILE A 92 1.19 6.31 0.02
N HIS A 93 1.45 7.14 1.06
CA HIS A 93 1.70 8.57 0.90
C HIS A 93 2.57 9.14 2.03
N LYS A 94 3.26 10.25 1.77
CA LYS A 94 4.27 10.85 2.67
C LYS A 94 3.73 11.45 3.96
N SER A 95 2.48 11.84 3.97
CA SER A 95 1.93 12.62 5.08
C SER A 95 0.67 11.99 5.61
N GLN A 96 0.61 11.86 6.92
CA GLN A 96 -0.61 11.48 7.64
C GLN A 96 -1.80 12.44 7.41
N THR A 97 -1.56 13.57 6.78
CA THR A 97 -2.58 14.58 6.46
C THR A 97 -2.94 14.63 4.99
N SER A 98 -2.26 13.83 4.14
CA SER A 98 -2.63 13.74 2.74
C SER A 98 -3.97 13.02 2.61
N THR A 99 -4.85 13.60 1.81
CA THR A 99 -6.14 12.99 1.50
C THR A 99 -5.92 11.89 0.48
N ASN A 100 -6.59 10.76 0.67
CA ASN A 100 -6.65 9.68 -0.32
C ASN A 100 -7.26 10.22 -1.60
N THR A 101 -6.42 10.51 -2.58
CA THR A 101 -6.86 10.94 -3.90
C THR A 101 -6.56 9.85 -4.91
N ALA A 102 -7.57 9.52 -5.72
CA ALA A 102 -7.37 8.60 -6.83
C ALA A 102 -6.22 9.07 -7.72
N LYS A 103 -5.32 8.16 -8.07
CA LYS A 103 -4.31 8.41 -9.11
C LYS A 103 -4.95 8.14 -10.46
N ILE A 104 -4.94 9.16 -11.33
CA ILE A 104 -5.53 9.06 -12.66
C ILE A 104 -4.41 8.93 -13.69
N VAL A 105 -4.45 7.86 -14.46
CA VAL A 105 -3.59 7.65 -15.63
C VAL A 105 -4.43 7.79 -16.88
N GLU A 106 -3.96 8.56 -17.85
CA GLU A 106 -4.61 8.71 -19.15
C GLU A 106 -3.79 7.98 -20.22
N ILE A 107 -4.37 6.98 -20.85
CA ILE A 107 -3.74 6.20 -21.92
C ILE A 107 -4.73 6.06 -23.07
N ASN A 108 -4.29 6.39 -24.28
CA ASN A 108 -5.08 6.32 -25.51
C ASN A 108 -6.43 7.06 -25.39
N GLY A 109 -6.46 8.18 -24.64
CA GLY A 109 -7.67 8.99 -24.42
C GLY A 109 -8.63 8.41 -23.36
N ILE A 110 -8.27 7.31 -22.70
CA ILE A 110 -9.05 6.70 -21.61
C ILE A 110 -8.44 7.10 -20.27
N LYS A 111 -9.25 7.67 -19.39
CA LYS A 111 -8.84 8.01 -18.02
C LYS A 111 -9.22 6.87 -17.08
N ILE A 112 -8.21 6.34 -16.39
CA ILE A 112 -8.36 5.24 -15.45
C ILE A 112 -7.94 5.74 -14.07
N ALA A 113 -8.84 5.62 -13.09
CA ALA A 113 -8.56 5.97 -11.70
C ALA A 113 -8.13 4.72 -10.94
N PHE A 114 -6.98 4.80 -10.26
CA PHE A 114 -6.48 3.76 -9.37
C PHE A 114 -6.76 4.14 -7.92
N LEU A 115 -7.36 3.22 -7.21
CA LEU A 115 -7.68 3.28 -5.79
C LEU A 115 -7.17 1.99 -5.15
N ASP A 116 -6.34 2.11 -4.13
CA ASP A 116 -5.74 0.98 -3.43
C ASP A 116 -5.91 1.16 -1.93
N TYR A 117 -6.52 0.18 -1.28
CA TYR A 117 -6.82 0.21 0.15
C TYR A 117 -6.57 -1.14 0.79
N THR A 118 -6.12 -1.13 2.03
CA THR A 118 -5.98 -2.33 2.85
C THR A 118 -6.79 -2.22 4.14
N PHE A 119 -7.04 -3.35 4.78
CA PHE A 119 -7.50 -3.35 6.16
C PHE A 119 -6.30 -3.12 7.10
N PRO A 120 -6.52 -2.45 8.26
CA PRO A 120 -5.45 -2.31 9.25
C PRO A 120 -4.89 -3.68 9.63
N ALA A 121 -3.56 -3.79 9.69
CA ALA A 121 -2.91 -5.03 10.10
C ALA A 121 -3.39 -5.49 11.49
N TYR A 122 -3.54 -6.80 11.66
CA TYR A 122 -3.89 -7.43 12.95
C TYR A 122 -2.80 -7.06 13.97
N GLY A 123 -3.13 -6.18 14.90
CA GLY A 123 -2.19 -5.69 15.93
C GLY A 123 -2.04 -4.18 16.01
N SER A 124 -2.37 -3.43 14.95
CA SER A 124 -2.45 -1.95 14.96
C SER A 124 -3.82 -1.48 15.47
N GLN A 125 -4.38 -2.18 16.45
CA GLN A 125 -5.69 -1.88 17.01
C GLN A 125 -5.67 -0.59 17.84
N SER A 126 -5.75 0.54 17.16
CA SER A 126 -6.34 1.73 17.74
C SER A 126 -7.74 1.91 17.11
N GLY A 127 -8.70 1.15 17.59
CA GLY A 127 -10.11 1.53 17.48
C GLY A 127 -11.04 0.80 16.51
N ILE A 128 -10.78 -0.46 16.13
CA ILE A 128 -11.83 -1.30 15.56
C ILE A 128 -12.28 -2.29 16.63
N SER A 129 -13.43 -2.02 17.25
CA SER A 129 -14.16 -2.97 18.05
C SER A 129 -14.81 -3.98 17.11
N ASP A 130 -14.26 -5.18 17.05
CA ASP A 130 -14.91 -6.32 16.42
C ASP A 130 -16.26 -6.58 17.11
N ASN A 131 -17.35 -6.21 16.44
CA ASN A 131 -18.68 -6.69 16.77
C ASN A 131 -18.94 -8.07 16.14
N SER A 132 -18.03 -9.01 16.35
CA SER A 132 -18.40 -10.42 16.23
C SER A 132 -19.00 -10.84 17.56
N ALA A 133 -20.34 -10.84 17.61
CA ALA A 133 -21.09 -11.39 18.71
C ALA A 133 -20.81 -12.88 18.84
N ASP A 134 -19.88 -13.24 19.72
CA ASP A 134 -19.89 -14.55 20.35
C ASP A 134 -20.50 -14.39 21.75
N THR A 135 -21.70 -14.92 21.88
CA THR A 135 -22.48 -14.97 23.12
C THR A 135 -21.92 -16.04 24.03
N THR A 136 -21.14 -15.63 25.04
CA THR A 136 -21.23 -16.27 26.37
C THR A 136 -20.54 -15.41 27.45
N GLY A 137 -21.34 -14.82 28.31
CA GLY A 137 -21.12 -14.74 29.74
C GLY A 137 -20.31 -13.60 30.34
N SER A 138 -21.03 -12.64 30.91
CA SER A 138 -20.79 -11.99 32.20
C SER A 138 -20.13 -10.61 32.25
N SER A 139 -20.99 -9.65 32.47
CA SER A 139 -21.00 -8.50 33.41
C SER A 139 -19.97 -7.39 33.29
N ALA A 140 -20.54 -6.23 33.11
CA ALA A 140 -20.36 -4.94 33.79
C ALA A 140 -19.64 -3.80 33.04
N SER A 141 -20.49 -2.81 32.65
CA SER A 141 -20.35 -1.38 32.89
C SER A 141 -19.22 -0.60 32.25
N SER A 142 -19.53 0.15 31.26
CA SER A 142 -19.67 1.62 31.29
C SER A 142 -19.61 2.16 29.86
N GLY A 143 -20.54 3.06 29.54
CA GLY A 143 -20.70 3.65 28.22
C GLY A 143 -19.45 4.42 27.78
N SER A 144 -19.10 4.16 26.56
CA SER A 144 -18.18 5.00 25.80
C SER A 144 -18.75 5.12 24.39
N THR A 145 -19.24 6.29 24.08
CA THR A 145 -19.70 6.71 22.78
C THR A 145 -18.62 6.41 21.76
N ALA A 146 -18.88 5.52 20.81
CA ALA A 146 -18.01 5.27 19.67
C ALA A 146 -17.96 6.54 18.82
N THR A 147 -16.98 7.38 19.08
CA THR A 147 -16.54 8.41 18.14
C THR A 147 -15.80 7.66 17.04
N SER A 148 -16.36 7.69 15.82
CA SER A 148 -15.65 7.31 14.60
C SER A 148 -14.36 8.15 14.52
N SER A 149 -13.26 7.62 15.02
CA SER A 149 -11.96 8.22 14.76
C SER A 149 -11.65 7.92 13.30
N SER A 150 -11.88 8.92 12.43
CA SER A 150 -11.23 8.95 11.12
C SER A 150 -9.75 8.63 11.34
N SER A 151 -9.20 7.72 10.57
CA SER A 151 -7.77 7.35 10.58
C SER A 151 -6.90 8.53 10.07
N LYS A 152 -7.04 9.69 10.71
CA LYS A 152 -6.16 10.84 10.51
C LYS A 152 -4.82 10.46 11.08
N GLY A 153 -3.96 9.91 10.24
CA GLY A 153 -2.60 9.67 10.67
C GLY A 153 -1.88 8.49 10.06
N SER A 154 -2.51 7.69 9.21
CA SER A 154 -1.82 6.62 8.49
C SER A 154 -1.14 7.14 7.22
N MET A 155 0.01 6.60 6.90
CA MET A 155 0.69 6.79 5.61
C MET A 155 0.23 5.74 4.59
N ILE A 156 -0.70 4.87 4.97
CA ILE A 156 -1.28 3.79 4.17
C ILE A 156 -2.75 4.07 4.01
N ASP A 157 -3.26 3.89 2.80
CA ASP A 157 -4.68 3.99 2.52
C ASP A 157 -5.42 2.78 3.12
N THR A 158 -6.17 3.02 4.19
CA THR A 158 -6.96 1.98 4.86
C THR A 158 -8.43 2.07 4.45
N PHE A 159 -9.06 0.91 4.30
CA PHE A 159 -10.44 0.83 3.88
C PHE A 159 -11.37 1.48 4.92
N ASN A 160 -11.99 2.58 4.50
CA ASN A 160 -13.06 3.25 5.21
C ASN A 160 -14.09 3.72 4.17
N THR A 161 -15.34 3.37 4.36
CA THR A 161 -16.41 3.68 3.38
C THR A 161 -16.58 5.17 3.11
N ALA A 162 -16.31 6.03 4.10
CA ALA A 162 -16.41 7.48 3.94
C ALA A 162 -15.26 8.03 3.08
N ASP A 163 -14.05 7.52 3.26
CA ASP A 163 -12.86 7.94 2.51
C ASP A 163 -12.93 7.46 1.06
N VAL A 164 -13.37 6.21 0.84
CA VAL A 164 -13.61 5.68 -0.52
C VAL A 164 -14.66 6.49 -1.25
N ALA A 165 -15.79 6.83 -0.60
CA ALA A 165 -16.83 7.65 -1.20
C ALA A 165 -16.38 9.09 -1.51
N ALA A 166 -15.40 9.62 -0.77
CA ALA A 166 -14.81 10.93 -1.05
C ALA A 166 -13.83 10.90 -2.23
N ALA A 167 -13.09 9.81 -2.39
CA ALA A 167 -12.11 9.63 -3.46
C ALA A 167 -12.74 9.42 -4.86
N ILE A 168 -14.01 8.98 -4.92
CA ILE A 168 -14.75 8.72 -6.17
C ILE A 168 -15.45 9.98 -6.72
N LYS A 169 -15.57 11.04 -5.95
CA LYS A 169 -16.20 12.31 -6.36
C LYS A 169 -15.26 13.20 -7.15
#